data_0dac2fd2d4f612e9b4089e39366d45ca
#
_entry.id   0dac2fd2d4f612e9b4089e39366d45ca
#
_cell.length_a   1.000
_cell.length_b   1.000
_cell.length_c   1.000
_cell.angle_alpha   90.00
_cell.angle_beta   90.00
_cell.angle_gamma   90.00
#
_symmetry.space_group_name_H-M   'P 1'
#
loop_
_entity.id
_entity.type
_entity.pdbx_description
1 polymer ?
#
loop_
_entity_poly.entity_id
_entity_poly.type
_entity_poly.pdbx_seq_one_letter_code
_entity_poly.pdbx_strand_id
1 'polypeptide(L)'
;YAYSAPGKGIGFKNVNGKEGRILLYKQRYIPHPKGLMPWSVFGNINEVAFRDYDGMANVHVKDFLPVEEAFDMNMHILSFDPGASHNICETHVQEHGAYIYEGEGMYLLDDTWYTTKKEDFLWMGAFSVQAGYGIGRGPFSYIYSKDCNRDVEI
;
A
#
# COMPACT_ATOMS: atom_id res chain seq x y z
N TYR A 1 -0.31 -12.09 -4.17
CA TYR A 1 0.65 -11.45 -3.28
C TYR A 1 1.35 -12.47 -2.39
N ALA A 2 2.55 -12.11 -1.95
CA ALA A 2 3.30 -12.91 -1.00
C ALA A 2 4.11 -11.99 -0.08
N TYR A 3 4.07 -12.27 1.21
CA TYR A 3 4.96 -11.68 2.23
C TYR A 3 5.90 -12.76 2.75
N SER A 4 7.19 -12.48 2.71
CA SER A 4 8.20 -13.37 3.28
C SER A 4 8.62 -12.85 4.65
N ALA A 5 8.40 -13.65 5.67
CA ALA A 5 8.77 -13.31 7.04
C ALA A 5 10.29 -13.06 7.17
N PRO A 6 10.74 -12.28 8.18
CA PRO A 6 12.15 -12.01 8.42
C PRO A 6 12.97 -13.29 8.50
N GLY A 7 14.12 -13.30 7.86
CA GLY A 7 15.02 -14.47 7.80
C GLY A 7 14.58 -15.59 6.84
N LYS A 8 13.48 -15.42 6.13
CA LYS A 8 13.02 -16.37 5.10
C LYS A 8 13.35 -15.83 3.71
N GLY A 9 13.67 -16.74 2.80
CA GLY A 9 13.84 -16.43 1.37
C GLY A 9 12.50 -16.45 0.64
N ILE A 10 12.41 -15.67 -0.44
CA ILE A 10 11.33 -15.74 -1.42
C ILE A 10 11.94 -15.92 -2.80
N GLY A 11 11.36 -16.77 -3.62
CA GLY A 11 11.79 -17.01 -4.99
C GLY A 11 10.59 -17.08 -5.92
N PHE A 12 10.77 -16.62 -7.15
CA PHE A 12 9.75 -16.64 -8.19
C PHE A 12 10.25 -17.41 -9.39
N LYS A 13 9.38 -18.23 -9.96
CA LYS A 13 9.66 -18.95 -11.22
C LYS A 13 8.52 -18.72 -12.19
N ASN A 14 8.83 -18.11 -13.33
CA ASN A 14 7.86 -18.00 -14.41
C ASN A 14 7.78 -19.35 -15.16
N VAL A 15 6.63 -20.00 -15.09
CA VAL A 15 6.41 -21.32 -15.72
C VAL A 15 5.55 -21.25 -16.98
N ASN A 16 5.00 -20.10 -17.32
CA ASN A 16 4.00 -19.97 -18.38
C ASN A 16 4.57 -19.51 -19.72
N GLY A 17 5.86 -19.25 -19.82
CA GLY A 17 6.52 -18.75 -21.03
C GLY A 17 6.06 -17.36 -21.49
N LYS A 18 5.17 -16.68 -20.74
CA LYS A 18 4.74 -15.29 -20.98
C LYS A 18 5.50 -14.35 -20.08
N GLU A 19 5.62 -13.09 -20.47
CA GLU A 19 6.17 -12.07 -19.59
C GLU A 19 5.40 -12.00 -18.27
N GLY A 20 6.13 -11.99 -17.15
CA GLY A 20 5.59 -11.79 -15.80
C GLY A 20 6.14 -10.52 -15.19
N ARG A 21 5.32 -9.78 -14.44
CA ARG A 21 5.73 -8.58 -13.70
C ARG A 21 5.65 -8.85 -12.21
N ILE A 22 6.59 -8.32 -11.47
CA ILE A 22 6.65 -8.42 -10.01
C ILE A 22 6.83 -7.00 -9.47
N LEU A 23 5.94 -6.60 -8.55
CA LEU A 23 6.11 -5.42 -7.73
C LEU A 23 6.75 -5.89 -6.42
N LEU A 24 7.94 -5.39 -6.12
CA LEU A 24 8.68 -5.75 -4.91
C LEU A 24 8.78 -4.56 -3.96
N TYR A 25 8.23 -4.72 -2.76
CA TYR A 25 8.50 -3.86 -1.61
C TYR A 25 9.45 -4.59 -0.67
N LYS A 26 10.47 -3.89 -0.20
CA LYS A 26 11.46 -4.46 0.71
C LYS A 26 11.84 -3.42 1.75
N GLN A 27 11.71 -3.78 3.02
CA GLN A 27 12.20 -2.97 4.11
C GLN A 27 13.02 -3.80 5.11
N ARG A 28 13.77 -3.11 5.95
CA ARG A 28 14.49 -3.73 7.05
C ARG A 28 13.49 -4.02 8.17
N TYR A 29 13.40 -5.29 8.58
CA TYR A 29 12.55 -5.69 9.70
C TYR A 29 12.98 -5.03 11.00
N ILE A 30 12.02 -4.46 11.73
CA ILE A 30 12.18 -3.93 13.07
C ILE A 30 11.59 -4.94 14.06
N PRO A 31 12.42 -5.58 14.93
CA PRO A 31 11.93 -6.55 15.88
C PRO A 31 10.88 -5.97 16.83
N HIS A 32 9.86 -6.75 17.14
CA HIS A 32 8.86 -6.36 18.13
C HIS A 32 9.47 -6.43 19.55
N PRO A 33 9.25 -5.44 20.44
CA PRO A 33 9.84 -5.39 21.77
C PRO A 33 9.54 -6.62 22.66
N LYS A 34 8.37 -7.24 22.45
CA LYS A 34 7.96 -8.48 23.15
C LYS A 34 8.40 -9.76 22.44
N GLY A 35 9.22 -9.67 21.39
CA GLY A 35 9.71 -10.83 20.64
C GLY A 35 8.66 -11.50 19.74
N LEU A 36 7.53 -10.84 19.46
CA LEU A 36 6.55 -11.35 18.50
C LEU A 36 7.15 -11.38 17.10
N MET A 37 6.92 -12.45 16.35
CA MET A 37 7.46 -12.64 15.01
C MET A 37 6.33 -12.79 14.01
N PRO A 38 6.39 -12.05 12.89
CA PRO A 38 5.44 -12.24 11.80
C PRO A 38 5.72 -13.58 11.09
N TRP A 39 4.71 -14.09 10.42
CA TRP A 39 4.81 -15.29 9.58
C TRP A 39 4.64 -14.95 8.11
N SER A 40 5.08 -15.84 7.23
CA SER A 40 4.92 -15.66 5.81
C SER A 40 3.44 -15.79 5.41
N VAL A 41 2.99 -14.88 4.55
CA VAL A 41 1.60 -14.81 4.05
C VAL A 41 1.63 -14.82 2.53
N PHE A 42 0.68 -15.51 1.92
CA PHE A 42 0.48 -15.47 0.47
C PHE A 42 -1.01 -15.62 0.16
N GLY A 43 -1.43 -15.06 -0.96
CA GLY A 43 -2.82 -15.12 -1.38
C GLY A 43 -3.03 -14.48 -2.75
N ASN A 44 -4.29 -14.38 -3.11
CA ASN A 44 -4.74 -13.76 -4.35
C ASN A 44 -5.55 -12.50 -4.02
N ILE A 45 -5.19 -11.36 -4.59
CA ILE A 45 -5.87 -10.08 -4.36
C ILE A 45 -7.36 -10.12 -4.76
N ASN A 46 -7.74 -11.01 -5.68
CA ASN A 46 -9.13 -11.17 -6.09
C ASN A 46 -9.99 -11.90 -5.04
N GLU A 47 -9.36 -12.59 -4.09
CA GLU A 47 -10.04 -13.29 -2.99
C GLU A 47 -10.17 -12.43 -1.73
N VAL A 48 -9.48 -11.28 -1.69
CA VAL A 48 -9.58 -10.31 -0.61
C VAL A 48 -10.74 -9.36 -0.90
N ALA A 49 -11.72 -9.32 -0.01
CA ALA A 49 -12.86 -8.41 -0.13
C ALA A 49 -12.43 -6.95 0.13
N PHE A 50 -13.05 -6.02 -0.56
CA PHE A 50 -12.99 -4.61 -0.19
C PHE A 50 -13.82 -4.35 1.07
N ARG A 51 -13.38 -3.44 1.89
CA ARG A 51 -14.13 -2.80 2.96
C ARG A 51 -14.04 -1.28 2.81
N ASP A 52 -14.96 -0.56 3.40
CA ASP A 52 -14.90 0.89 3.42
C ASP A 52 -13.65 1.35 4.19
N TYR A 53 -12.99 2.34 3.65
CA TYR A 53 -11.81 2.92 4.26
C TYR A 53 -12.21 4.02 5.22
N ASP A 54 -11.93 3.83 6.50
CA ASP A 54 -12.09 4.82 7.56
C ASP A 54 -13.49 5.50 7.60
N GLY A 55 -14.54 4.72 7.33
CA GLY A 55 -15.92 5.19 7.27
C GLY A 55 -16.30 5.98 6.01
N MET A 56 -15.41 6.06 5.03
CA MET A 56 -15.70 6.68 3.73
C MET A 56 -16.37 5.67 2.79
N ALA A 57 -17.64 5.87 2.45
CA ALA A 57 -18.41 4.94 1.62
C ALA A 57 -17.96 4.86 0.15
N ASN A 58 -17.11 5.77 -0.31
CA ASN A 58 -16.62 5.87 -1.69
C ASN A 58 -15.10 5.67 -1.81
N VAL A 59 -14.46 5.25 -0.72
CA VAL A 59 -13.05 4.86 -0.69
C VAL A 59 -12.94 3.50 -0.03
N HIS A 60 -12.30 2.56 -0.69
CA HIS A 60 -12.30 1.16 -0.33
C HIS A 60 -10.88 0.64 -0.14
N VAL A 61 -10.69 -0.26 0.79
CA VAL A 61 -9.37 -0.84 1.08
C VAL A 61 -9.42 -2.37 1.10
N LYS A 62 -8.34 -2.99 0.60
CA LYS A 62 -8.01 -4.39 0.82
C LYS A 62 -6.73 -4.47 1.65
N ASP A 63 -6.78 -5.20 2.75
CA ASP A 63 -5.62 -5.50 3.57
C ASP A 63 -5.01 -6.84 3.15
N PHE A 64 -3.72 -6.89 2.86
CA PHE A 64 -3.05 -8.12 2.41
C PHE A 64 -2.41 -8.89 3.55
N LEU A 65 -1.99 -8.19 4.60
CA LEU A 65 -1.35 -8.81 5.76
C LEU A 65 -2.28 -8.72 6.99
N PRO A 66 -2.15 -9.65 7.94
CA PRO A 66 -2.89 -9.59 9.19
C PRO A 66 -2.63 -8.28 9.96
N VAL A 67 -3.67 -7.73 10.55
CA VAL A 67 -3.57 -6.55 11.43
C VAL A 67 -3.19 -7.05 12.84
N GLU A 68 -1.92 -7.42 13.00
CA GLU A 68 -1.40 -7.97 14.25
C GLU A 68 -0.06 -7.33 14.63
N GLU A 69 0.20 -7.20 15.94
CA GLU A 69 1.40 -6.54 16.49
C GLU A 69 2.72 -7.15 15.97
N ALA A 70 2.71 -8.41 15.56
CA ALA A 70 3.90 -9.09 15.06
C ALA A 70 4.44 -8.46 13.76
N PHE A 71 3.55 -7.88 12.93
CA PHE A 71 3.94 -7.28 11.66
C PHE A 71 4.40 -5.84 11.86
N ASP A 72 5.54 -5.47 11.25
CA ASP A 72 6.09 -4.12 11.24
C ASP A 72 5.72 -3.32 9.99
N MET A 73 5.02 -3.96 9.07
CA MET A 73 4.49 -3.36 7.86
C MET A 73 3.14 -3.97 7.49
N ASN A 74 2.36 -3.23 6.73
CA ASN A 74 1.20 -3.76 6.04
C ASN A 74 1.25 -3.39 4.56
N MET A 75 0.46 -4.09 3.75
CA MET A 75 0.29 -3.84 2.32
C MET A 75 -1.19 -3.77 2.01
N HIS A 76 -1.56 -2.78 1.22
CA HIS A 76 -2.96 -2.51 0.91
C HIS A 76 -3.17 -2.23 -0.58
N ILE A 77 -4.40 -2.41 -1.05
CA ILE A 77 -4.94 -1.63 -2.16
C ILE A 77 -5.90 -0.61 -1.58
N LEU A 78 -5.68 0.66 -1.88
CA LEU A 78 -6.67 1.71 -1.67
C LEU A 78 -7.30 2.04 -3.02
N SER A 79 -8.63 2.10 -3.07
CA SER A 79 -9.41 2.34 -4.28
C SER A 79 -10.43 3.44 -4.05
N PHE A 80 -10.43 4.42 -4.91
CA PHE A 80 -11.35 5.55 -4.93
C PHE A 80 -12.35 5.34 -6.06
N ASP A 81 -13.62 5.50 -5.75
CA ASP A 81 -14.65 5.61 -6.77
C ASP A 81 -14.41 6.84 -7.67
N PRO A 82 -14.95 6.87 -8.88
CA PRO A 82 -14.81 8.04 -9.77
C PRO A 82 -15.22 9.33 -9.06
N GLY A 83 -14.30 10.30 -8.98
CA GLY A 83 -14.50 11.57 -8.29
C GLY A 83 -14.38 11.54 -6.77
N ALA A 84 -14.11 10.38 -6.17
CA ALA A 84 -13.84 10.28 -4.74
C ALA A 84 -12.44 10.80 -4.38
N SER A 85 -12.29 11.26 -3.15
CA SER A 85 -11.03 11.81 -2.62
C SER A 85 -10.79 11.37 -1.19
N HIS A 86 -9.55 11.52 -0.72
CA HIS A 86 -9.32 11.64 0.72
C HIS A 86 -10.16 12.80 1.27
N ASN A 87 -10.70 12.63 2.47
CA ASN A 87 -11.49 13.66 3.14
C ASN A 87 -10.62 14.73 3.82
N ILE A 88 -9.33 14.47 3.95
CA ILE A 88 -8.31 15.35 4.55
C ILE A 88 -7.00 15.31 3.76
N CYS A 89 -6.18 16.35 3.90
CA CYS A 89 -4.75 16.26 3.66
C CYS A 89 -4.11 15.74 4.94
N GLU A 90 -3.36 14.67 4.84
CA GLU A 90 -2.71 14.02 5.98
C GLU A 90 -1.19 14.13 5.91
N THR A 91 -0.56 14.02 7.07
CA THR A 91 0.88 13.85 7.20
C THR A 91 1.16 12.95 8.39
N HIS A 92 2.17 12.12 8.29
CA HIS A 92 2.58 11.21 9.36
C HIS A 92 4.03 10.77 9.15
N VAL A 93 4.62 10.16 10.16
CA VAL A 93 6.00 9.70 10.14
C VAL A 93 6.21 8.48 9.22
N GLN A 94 5.18 7.65 9.02
CA GLN A 94 5.29 6.47 8.17
C GLN A 94 5.50 6.88 6.70
N GLU A 95 6.52 6.28 6.11
CA GLU A 95 6.80 6.43 4.68
C GLU A 95 5.92 5.49 3.85
N HIS A 96 5.61 5.91 2.63
CA HIS A 96 4.83 5.12 1.68
C HIS A 96 5.50 5.02 0.33
N GLY A 97 5.46 3.82 -0.24
CA GLY A 97 5.62 3.62 -1.67
C GLY A 97 4.29 3.19 -2.26
N ALA A 98 3.75 3.94 -3.21
CA ALA A 98 2.48 3.65 -3.87
C ALA A 98 2.68 3.40 -5.37
N TYR A 99 2.23 2.25 -5.84
CA TYR A 99 2.18 1.88 -7.25
C TYR A 99 0.76 2.02 -7.76
N ILE A 100 0.54 2.84 -8.79
CA ILE A 100 -0.77 3.04 -9.36
C ILE A 100 -1.18 1.79 -10.13
N TYR A 101 -2.12 1.07 -9.56
CA TYR A 101 -2.58 -0.23 -10.06
C TYR A 101 -3.63 -0.09 -11.15
N GLU A 102 -4.53 0.90 -11.00
CA GLU A 102 -5.65 1.12 -11.89
C GLU A 102 -6.05 2.59 -11.93
N GLY A 103 -6.51 3.07 -13.09
CA GLY A 103 -7.13 4.36 -13.27
C GLY A 103 -6.17 5.53 -13.33
N GLU A 104 -6.74 6.72 -13.11
CA GLU A 104 -6.07 8.02 -13.13
C GLU A 104 -6.48 8.84 -11.92
N GLY A 105 -5.52 9.55 -11.33
CA GLY A 105 -5.74 10.39 -10.16
C GLY A 105 -4.87 11.63 -10.14
N MET A 106 -5.24 12.55 -9.26
CA MET A 106 -4.36 13.63 -8.80
C MET A 106 -3.85 13.27 -7.42
N TYR A 107 -2.56 13.46 -7.19
CA TYR A 107 -1.93 13.17 -5.91
C TYR A 107 -1.11 14.37 -5.44
N LEU A 108 -1.41 14.86 -4.24
CA LEU A 108 -0.65 15.90 -3.58
C LEU A 108 0.57 15.28 -2.88
N LEU A 109 1.74 15.84 -3.14
CA LEU A 109 2.95 15.59 -2.38
C LEU A 109 3.50 16.94 -1.93
N ASP A 110 3.49 17.17 -0.64
CA ASP A 110 3.84 18.43 0.02
C ASP A 110 2.98 19.61 -0.50
N ASP A 111 3.49 20.43 -1.39
CA ASP A 111 2.82 21.58 -1.97
C ASP A 111 2.48 21.42 -3.46
N THR A 112 2.74 20.25 -4.03
CA THR A 112 2.65 20.04 -5.48
C THR A 112 1.67 18.92 -5.83
N TRP A 113 0.77 19.21 -6.76
CA TRP A 113 -0.15 18.24 -7.32
C TRP A 113 0.41 17.57 -8.56
N TYR A 114 0.38 16.25 -8.57
CA TYR A 114 0.82 15.41 -9.69
C TYR A 114 -0.36 14.66 -10.30
N THR A 115 -0.49 14.71 -11.62
CA THR A 115 -1.37 13.78 -12.33
C THR A 115 -0.69 12.41 -12.36
N THR A 116 -1.41 11.39 -11.93
CA THR A 116 -0.91 10.01 -11.86
C THR A 116 -1.82 9.08 -12.63
N LYS A 117 -1.24 8.04 -13.19
CA LYS A 117 -1.95 7.01 -13.96
C LYS A 117 -1.36 5.63 -13.70
N LYS A 118 -2.08 4.62 -14.15
CA LYS A 118 -1.63 3.23 -14.08
C LYS A 118 -0.16 3.07 -14.48
N GLU A 119 0.58 2.31 -13.66
CA GLU A 119 2.02 2.02 -13.76
C GLU A 119 2.94 3.13 -13.25
N ASP A 120 2.42 4.28 -12.83
CA ASP A 120 3.22 5.27 -12.12
C ASP A 120 3.54 4.78 -10.69
N PHE A 121 4.63 5.30 -10.15
CA PHE A 121 5.05 5.05 -8.77
C PHE A 121 5.24 6.37 -8.03
N LEU A 122 4.72 6.44 -6.80
CA LEU A 122 4.85 7.58 -5.91
C LEU A 122 5.66 7.17 -4.68
N TRP A 123 6.50 8.06 -4.20
CA TRP A 123 7.17 7.94 -2.92
C TRP A 123 6.79 9.11 -2.03
N MET A 124 6.29 8.81 -0.84
CA MET A 124 5.98 9.77 0.19
C MET A 124 6.95 9.55 1.34
N GLY A 125 7.84 10.51 1.55
CA GLY A 125 8.76 10.51 2.68
C GLY A 125 8.06 10.80 4.00
N ALA A 126 8.80 10.63 5.10
CA ALA A 126 8.29 10.96 6.43
C ALA A 126 7.81 12.42 6.47
N PHE A 127 6.62 12.63 7.03
CA PHE A 127 5.94 13.92 7.18
C PHE A 127 5.56 14.63 5.87
N SER A 128 5.71 14.01 4.70
CA SER A 128 5.15 14.57 3.48
C SER A 128 3.64 14.76 3.60
N VAL A 129 3.17 15.96 3.28
CA VAL A 129 1.74 16.23 3.18
C VAL A 129 1.18 15.50 1.96
N GLN A 130 0.10 14.76 2.15
CA GLN A 130 -0.43 13.93 1.09
C GLN A 130 -1.97 13.92 1.05
N ALA A 131 -2.49 13.86 -0.15
CA ALA A 131 -3.89 13.64 -0.46
C ALA A 131 -4.04 13.13 -1.89
N GLY A 132 -5.12 12.43 -2.19
CA GLY A 132 -5.37 11.95 -3.54
C GLY A 132 -6.85 11.94 -3.89
N TYR A 133 -7.15 12.03 -5.17
CA TYR A 133 -8.51 11.83 -5.68
C TYR A 133 -8.50 11.25 -7.10
N GLY A 134 -9.55 10.49 -7.41
CA GLY A 134 -9.77 9.89 -8.72
C GLY A 134 -10.31 10.92 -9.72
N ILE A 135 -9.66 11.06 -10.88
CA ILE A 135 -10.08 12.00 -11.94
C ILE A 135 -10.65 11.29 -13.18
N GLY A 136 -10.43 9.97 -13.26
CA GLY A 136 -10.89 9.16 -14.37
C GLY A 136 -12.38 8.79 -14.31
N ARG A 137 -12.85 8.09 -15.33
CA ARG A 137 -14.23 7.56 -15.39
C ARG A 137 -14.38 6.23 -14.64
N GLY A 138 -13.28 5.58 -14.32
CA GLY A 138 -13.21 4.34 -13.54
C GLY A 138 -12.56 4.57 -12.18
N PRO A 139 -12.44 3.53 -11.37
CA PRO A 139 -11.77 3.61 -10.08
C PRO A 139 -10.31 4.07 -10.23
N PHE A 140 -9.83 4.80 -9.24
CA PHE A 140 -8.42 5.09 -9.05
C PHE A 140 -7.89 4.26 -7.91
N SER A 141 -6.97 3.35 -8.20
CA SER A 141 -6.49 2.40 -7.19
C SER A 141 -4.97 2.30 -7.18
N TYR A 142 -4.38 2.23 -5.99
CA TYR A 142 -2.96 2.02 -5.83
C TYR A 142 -2.63 0.97 -4.77
N ILE A 143 -1.54 0.25 -5.01
CA ILE A 143 -0.95 -0.68 -4.06
C ILE A 143 0.10 0.10 -3.27
N TYR A 144 0.01 0.09 -1.95
CA TYR A 144 0.97 0.77 -1.11
C TYR A 144 1.38 -0.06 0.10
N SER A 145 2.59 0.18 0.57
CA SER A 145 3.08 -0.32 1.85
C SER A 145 2.96 0.77 2.90
N LYS A 146 2.74 0.38 4.14
CA LYS A 146 2.73 1.28 5.30
C LYS A 146 3.43 0.61 6.47
N ASP A 147 4.34 1.34 7.10
CA ASP A 147 4.92 0.93 8.38
C ASP A 147 3.85 0.89 9.45
N CYS A 148 3.89 -0.08 10.34
CA CYS A 148 2.93 -0.21 11.43
C CYS A 148 3.55 -0.89 12.64
N ASN A 149 2.87 -0.75 13.80
CA ASN A 149 3.17 -1.47 15.04
C ASN A 149 4.61 -1.32 15.55
N ARG A 150 5.29 -0.25 15.18
CA ARG A 150 6.60 0.13 15.73
C ARG A 150 6.60 1.60 16.05
N ASP A 151 7.13 1.91 17.23
CA ASP A 151 7.38 3.29 17.61
C ASP A 151 8.50 3.86 16.76
N VAL A 152 8.39 5.12 16.44
CA VAL A 152 9.40 5.85 15.70
C VAL A 152 10.27 6.58 16.68
N GLU A 153 11.57 6.40 16.57
CA GLU A 153 12.53 7.24 17.27
C GLU A 153 12.50 8.63 16.61
N ILE A 154 12.06 9.62 17.39
CA ILE A 154 12.01 11.02 16.98
C ILE A 154 13.26 11.73 17.48
#